data_f0483564a8ab8991d233242ad74db893
#
_entry.id   f0483564a8ab8991d233242ad74db893
#
_cell.length_a   1.000
_cell.length_b   1.000
_cell.length_c   1.000
_cell.angle_alpha   90.00
_cell.angle_beta   90.00
_cell.angle_gamma   90.00
#
_symmetry.space_group_name_H-M   'P 1'
#
loop_
_entity.id
_entity.type
_entity.pdbx_description
1 polymer ?
#
loop_
_entity_poly.entity_id
_entity_poly.type
_entity_poly.pdbx_seq_one_letter_code
_entity_poly.pdbx_strand_id
1 'polypeptide(L)'
;MARHLVIGSGASGVHYALTILERGEEVTLLDVGYERPAAPLPDATYTQLKEQLADPLSDILGERSEYVVYPGPVSKPYGFPPSKSYVFRQPAAWSLTSRGFDPLVSFARGGLAEAWTGGSYELDERDLAAFPFSLGELQPHYATVARRIGIAAERDDLERFSPMTAGYDAPLPLDAHSAQLLGAYARKRQRVNALGVYLGRSRVAVLTKPLGERAECTQLGRCLMGCPRESLYAPSYTLRQLHRFPGFAYVPGVFVERILLDGDGRATGVMTRELAAGAEKRFTGDRVVLAAGALASSRIYLSTLQHENGAAPELPGLMDNRHVMMPFVTPSRVGHDVEIASYQFHHLALGMRGNSAGDDVHGQITALKGAQVHPIVSSLPFDFRTSLSVFGRVRAALGIANFWLADTRRAANVAELRVTDDARHQLVLSYGDDRSDLGRTNQAIAAIRKSLRIIGAIAPKSQTAVLPRGSSVHYAGTLPMTNDERKHTCRADGSVRGFERLIVADGAAFSSLPAKNITFTLMANAVRIAHASQ
;
A
#
# COMPACT_ATOMS: atom_id res chain seq x y z
N MET A 1 -19.17 17.71 22.43
CA MET A 1 -18.11 17.35 21.48
C MET A 1 -18.66 16.28 20.55
N ALA A 2 -18.37 16.37 19.25
CA ALA A 2 -18.84 15.36 18.32
C ALA A 2 -18.04 14.06 18.50
N ARG A 3 -18.73 12.91 18.41
CA ARG A 3 -18.13 11.59 18.47
C ARG A 3 -18.07 10.98 17.08
N HIS A 4 -16.84 10.76 16.60
CA HIS A 4 -16.58 10.13 15.30
C HIS A 4 -16.42 8.62 15.48
N LEU A 5 -17.21 7.86 14.72
CA LEU A 5 -17.10 6.40 14.66
C LEU A 5 -16.30 6.04 13.41
N VAL A 6 -15.01 5.72 13.59
CA VAL A 6 -14.07 5.44 12.51
C VAL A 6 -13.96 3.93 12.31
N ILE A 7 -14.08 3.47 11.06
CA ILE A 7 -14.05 2.04 10.71
C ILE A 7 -12.73 1.74 10.01
N GLY A 8 -11.86 0.98 10.69
CA GLY A 8 -10.55 0.56 10.21
C GLY A 8 -9.39 1.38 10.77
N SER A 9 -8.37 0.70 11.28
CA SER A 9 -7.12 1.26 11.83
C SER A 9 -5.99 1.39 10.81
N GLY A 10 -6.29 1.26 9.52
CA GLY A 10 -5.32 1.44 8.44
C GLY A 10 -4.79 2.87 8.34
N ALA A 11 -3.91 3.12 7.38
CA ALA A 11 -3.22 4.40 7.18
C ALA A 11 -4.17 5.61 7.18
N SER A 12 -5.33 5.54 6.50
CA SER A 12 -6.32 6.62 6.49
C SER A 12 -6.99 6.79 7.86
N GLY A 13 -7.45 5.70 8.47
CA GLY A 13 -8.24 5.74 9.70
C GLY A 13 -7.48 6.33 10.88
N VAL A 14 -6.22 5.93 11.10
CA VAL A 14 -5.42 6.46 12.22
C VAL A 14 -5.06 7.92 12.04
N HIS A 15 -4.82 8.39 10.81
CA HIS A 15 -4.50 9.79 10.56
C HIS A 15 -5.74 10.70 10.61
N TYR A 16 -6.90 10.20 10.17
CA TYR A 16 -8.18 10.86 10.41
C TYR A 16 -8.43 10.99 11.91
N ALA A 17 -8.39 9.87 12.64
CA ALA A 17 -8.63 9.82 14.07
C ALA A 17 -7.70 10.74 14.87
N LEU A 18 -6.39 10.73 14.58
CA LEU A 18 -5.43 11.60 15.24
C LEU A 18 -5.79 13.09 15.04
N THR A 19 -6.18 13.46 13.84
CA THR A 19 -6.54 14.86 13.54
C THR A 19 -7.80 15.31 14.30
N ILE A 20 -8.80 14.44 14.42
CA ILE A 20 -10.01 14.72 15.20
C ILE A 20 -9.70 14.85 16.70
N LEU A 21 -8.87 13.95 17.24
CA LEU A 21 -8.46 13.99 18.65
C LEU A 21 -7.60 15.21 18.97
N GLU A 22 -6.72 15.65 18.06
CA GLU A 22 -5.95 16.90 18.19
C GLU A 22 -6.85 18.14 18.22
N ARG A 23 -8.07 18.06 17.69
CA ARG A 23 -9.11 19.10 17.80
C ARG A 23 -9.91 19.04 19.09
N GLY A 24 -9.67 18.04 19.93
CA GLY A 24 -10.39 17.84 21.20
C GLY A 24 -11.74 17.13 21.07
N GLU A 25 -12.04 16.53 19.91
CA GLU A 25 -13.25 15.74 19.68
C GLU A 25 -13.03 14.26 20.06
N GLU A 26 -14.10 13.46 20.12
CA GLU A 26 -14.04 12.05 20.51
C GLU A 26 -13.99 11.13 19.30
N VAL A 27 -13.23 10.03 19.43
CA VAL A 27 -13.12 8.98 18.40
C VAL A 27 -13.32 7.61 19.03
N THR A 28 -14.26 6.85 18.47
CA THR A 28 -14.33 5.39 18.66
C THR A 28 -13.89 4.73 17.37
N LEU A 29 -12.78 3.97 17.38
CA LEU A 29 -12.24 3.29 16.24
C LEU A 29 -12.57 1.79 16.32
N LEU A 30 -13.32 1.28 15.33
CA LEU A 30 -13.73 -0.11 15.21
C LEU A 30 -12.83 -0.86 14.23
N ASP A 31 -12.41 -2.07 14.60
CA ASP A 31 -11.52 -2.85 13.76
C ASP A 31 -11.70 -4.36 13.97
N VAL A 32 -11.44 -5.15 12.95
CA VAL A 32 -11.18 -6.59 13.11
C VAL A 32 -9.87 -6.78 13.89
N GLY A 33 -8.83 -6.07 13.52
CA GLY A 33 -7.66 -5.81 14.34
C GLY A 33 -6.80 -7.03 14.63
N TYR A 34 -6.58 -7.93 13.65
CA TYR A 34 -5.61 -9.01 13.83
C TYR A 34 -4.23 -8.45 14.10
N GLU A 35 -3.57 -9.00 15.12
CA GLU A 35 -2.28 -8.52 15.59
C GLU A 35 -1.17 -9.52 15.30
N ARG A 36 0.04 -9.00 15.25
CA ARG A 36 1.24 -9.81 15.27
C ARG A 36 1.34 -10.54 16.62
N PRO A 37 1.81 -11.80 16.65
CA PRO A 37 2.16 -12.45 17.90
C PRO A 37 3.14 -11.59 18.72
N ALA A 38 2.90 -11.50 20.03
CA ALA A 38 3.49 -10.51 20.93
C ALA A 38 4.99 -10.69 21.25
N ALA A 39 5.71 -11.59 20.60
CA ALA A 39 7.16 -11.76 20.83
C ALA A 39 7.92 -10.50 20.36
N PRO A 40 8.72 -9.86 21.25
CA PRO A 40 9.55 -8.74 20.85
C PRO A 40 10.58 -9.19 19.82
N LEU A 41 10.81 -8.35 18.80
CA LEU A 41 11.84 -8.61 17.81
C LEU A 41 13.21 -8.29 18.42
N PRO A 42 14.19 -9.21 18.35
CA PRO A 42 15.55 -8.88 18.74
C PRO A 42 16.11 -7.72 17.89
N ASP A 43 16.90 -6.83 18.49
CA ASP A 43 17.63 -5.77 17.75
C ASP A 43 18.88 -6.38 17.09
N ALA A 44 18.65 -7.17 16.06
CA ALA A 44 19.66 -7.99 15.39
C ALA A 44 19.47 -7.95 13.87
N THR A 45 20.56 -8.11 13.13
CA THR A 45 20.52 -8.28 11.67
C THR A 45 19.78 -9.58 11.31
N TYR A 46 19.36 -9.69 10.05
CA TYR A 46 18.72 -10.92 9.56
C TYR A 46 19.60 -12.18 9.78
N THR A 47 20.92 -12.05 9.62
CA THR A 47 21.85 -13.17 9.85
C THR A 47 21.93 -13.57 11.32
N GLN A 48 21.97 -12.60 12.22
CA GLN A 48 22.04 -12.84 13.66
C GLN A 48 20.73 -13.41 14.22
N LEU A 49 19.60 -13.21 13.57
CA LEU A 49 18.32 -13.79 14.00
C LEU A 49 18.35 -15.30 14.11
N LYS A 50 19.10 -15.98 13.23
CA LYS A 50 19.24 -17.45 13.26
C LYS A 50 19.85 -17.96 14.57
N GLU A 51 20.65 -17.13 15.26
CA GLU A 51 21.32 -17.46 16.50
C GLU A 51 20.53 -17.02 17.74
N GLN A 52 19.68 -16.01 17.59
CA GLN A 52 18.96 -15.36 18.69
C GLN A 52 17.51 -15.80 18.86
N LEU A 53 16.89 -16.34 17.80
CA LEU A 53 15.52 -16.86 17.89
C LEU A 53 15.53 -18.24 18.54
N ALA A 54 14.51 -18.53 19.36
CA ALA A 54 14.34 -19.85 20.01
C ALA A 54 14.06 -20.95 18.98
N ASP A 55 13.24 -20.65 17.97
CA ASP A 55 12.98 -21.52 16.82
C ASP A 55 13.12 -20.73 15.51
N PRO A 56 14.36 -20.54 15.00
CA PRO A 56 14.58 -19.75 13.79
C PRO A 56 13.95 -20.36 12.54
N LEU A 57 13.71 -21.66 12.50
CA LEU A 57 13.07 -22.30 11.34
C LEU A 57 11.59 -21.93 11.28
N SER A 58 10.86 -22.12 12.36
CA SER A 58 9.45 -21.75 12.43
C SER A 58 9.24 -20.25 12.25
N ASP A 59 10.04 -19.42 12.92
CA ASP A 59 9.92 -17.94 12.82
C ASP A 59 10.23 -17.38 11.42
N ILE A 60 11.19 -17.96 10.71
CA ILE A 60 11.65 -17.45 9.40
C ILE A 60 10.93 -18.14 8.25
N LEU A 61 10.68 -19.44 8.32
CA LEU A 61 10.12 -20.23 7.23
C LEU A 61 8.64 -20.59 7.43
N GLY A 62 8.15 -20.53 8.66
CA GLY A 62 6.83 -21.00 9.05
C GLY A 62 6.84 -22.46 9.49
N GLU A 63 5.87 -22.86 10.32
CA GLU A 63 5.73 -24.22 10.86
C GLU A 63 5.69 -25.33 9.79
N ARG A 64 5.20 -24.98 8.59
CA ARG A 64 5.11 -25.87 7.43
C ARG A 64 6.09 -25.49 6.32
N SER A 65 7.10 -24.69 6.62
CA SER A 65 8.03 -24.11 5.64
C SER A 65 7.31 -23.36 4.50
N GLU A 66 6.16 -22.76 4.76
CA GLU A 66 5.31 -22.09 3.79
C GLU A 66 5.98 -20.89 3.13
N TYR A 67 7.02 -20.33 3.76
CA TYR A 67 7.81 -19.25 3.16
C TYR A 67 8.79 -19.75 2.09
N VAL A 68 9.10 -21.04 2.09
CA VAL A 68 10.03 -21.66 1.11
C VAL A 68 9.27 -22.34 0.00
N VAL A 69 8.13 -22.95 0.33
CA VAL A 69 7.32 -23.73 -0.60
C VAL A 69 6.14 -22.89 -1.06
N TYR A 70 6.09 -22.57 -2.35
CA TYR A 70 4.92 -21.99 -2.95
C TYR A 70 3.87 -23.06 -3.15
N PRO A 71 2.76 -23.09 -2.43
CA PRO A 71 1.70 -24.05 -2.66
C PRO A 71 0.95 -23.71 -3.94
N GLY A 72 1.16 -24.49 -4.99
CA GLY A 72 0.36 -24.48 -6.21
C GLY A 72 0.66 -23.33 -7.20
N PRO A 73 -0.12 -23.23 -8.27
CA PRO A 73 0.03 -22.24 -9.34
C PRO A 73 -0.46 -20.86 -8.89
N VAL A 74 -0.13 -20.43 -7.70
CA VAL A 74 -0.64 -19.18 -7.16
C VAL A 74 0.29 -18.06 -7.55
N SER A 75 -0.25 -17.19 -8.30
CA SER A 75 0.19 -15.89 -8.72
C SER A 75 0.39 -14.86 -7.60
N LYS A 76 0.55 -15.25 -6.34
CA LYS A 76 0.84 -14.26 -5.28
C LYS A 76 2.30 -13.83 -5.38
N PRO A 77 2.57 -12.65 -5.98
CA PRO A 77 3.93 -12.22 -6.34
C PRO A 77 4.79 -11.87 -5.13
N TYR A 78 4.21 -11.84 -3.95
CA TYR A 78 4.88 -11.48 -2.71
C TYR A 78 4.84 -12.64 -1.73
N GLY A 79 5.97 -13.29 -1.51
CA GLY A 79 6.15 -14.16 -0.37
C GLY A 79 6.38 -13.31 0.87
N PHE A 80 5.38 -13.21 1.73
CA PHE A 80 5.53 -12.56 3.02
C PHE A 80 5.97 -13.59 4.06
N PRO A 81 6.91 -13.25 4.95
CA PRO A 81 7.34 -14.15 6.01
C PRO A 81 6.20 -14.44 7.00
N PRO A 82 6.26 -15.55 7.74
CA PRO A 82 5.25 -15.92 8.73
C PRO A 82 4.93 -14.81 9.73
N SER A 83 5.92 -14.00 10.09
CA SER A 83 5.76 -12.82 10.94
C SER A 83 4.80 -11.76 10.41
N LYS A 84 4.39 -11.85 9.13
CA LYS A 84 3.41 -10.97 8.47
C LYS A 84 2.10 -11.68 8.11
N SER A 85 1.92 -12.95 8.48
CA SER A 85 0.71 -13.73 8.16
C SER A 85 -0.58 -13.08 8.69
N TYR A 86 -0.52 -12.45 9.86
CA TYR A 86 -1.65 -11.74 10.45
C TYR A 86 -2.21 -10.62 9.55
N VAL A 87 -1.38 -10.02 8.69
CA VAL A 87 -1.79 -8.94 7.77
C VAL A 87 -2.78 -9.44 6.72
N PHE A 88 -2.67 -10.72 6.34
CA PHE A 88 -3.48 -11.32 5.28
C PHE A 88 -4.55 -12.28 5.80
N ARG A 89 -4.68 -12.39 7.12
CA ARG A 89 -5.74 -13.17 7.76
C ARG A 89 -7.09 -12.52 7.49
N GLN A 90 -8.09 -13.34 7.14
CA GLN A 90 -9.44 -12.89 6.86
C GLN A 90 -10.43 -13.48 7.88
N PRO A 91 -11.42 -12.71 8.37
CA PRO A 91 -12.46 -13.23 9.22
C PRO A 91 -13.46 -14.08 8.41
N ALA A 92 -14.09 -15.06 9.05
CA ALA A 92 -15.09 -15.91 8.41
C ALA A 92 -16.30 -15.14 7.83
N ALA A 93 -16.57 -13.95 8.36
CA ALA A 93 -17.63 -13.05 7.88
C ALA A 93 -17.27 -12.33 6.57
N TRP A 94 -15.99 -12.34 6.17
CA TRP A 94 -15.55 -11.77 4.90
C TRP A 94 -15.74 -12.76 3.77
N SER A 95 -16.49 -12.37 2.75
CA SER A 95 -16.66 -13.15 1.52
C SER A 95 -16.40 -12.28 0.31
N LEU A 96 -15.50 -12.73 -0.56
CA LEU A 96 -15.09 -12.05 -1.79
C LEU A 96 -14.98 -13.06 -2.92
N THR A 97 -15.53 -12.70 -4.08
CA THR A 97 -15.23 -13.35 -5.36
C THR A 97 -14.80 -12.30 -6.37
N SER A 98 -13.96 -12.68 -7.32
CA SER A 98 -13.46 -11.75 -8.32
C SER A 98 -13.30 -12.40 -9.69
N ARG A 99 -13.48 -11.60 -10.73
CA ARG A 99 -13.25 -11.97 -12.11
C ARG A 99 -12.25 -10.99 -12.71
N GLY A 100 -11.10 -11.52 -13.16
CA GLY A 100 -10.02 -10.69 -13.74
C GLY A 100 -9.30 -9.79 -12.74
N PHE A 101 -9.43 -10.08 -11.42
CA PHE A 101 -8.87 -9.27 -10.35
C PHE A 101 -8.51 -10.18 -9.16
N ASP A 102 -7.29 -10.09 -8.65
CA ASP A 102 -6.80 -10.91 -7.52
C ASP A 102 -6.27 -10.00 -6.39
N PRO A 103 -7.15 -9.41 -5.57
CA PRO A 103 -6.76 -8.44 -4.56
C PRO A 103 -6.22 -9.08 -3.29
N LEU A 104 -5.28 -8.36 -2.64
CA LEU A 104 -4.93 -8.58 -1.25
C LEU A 104 -5.79 -7.66 -0.36
N VAL A 105 -6.38 -8.22 0.68
CA VAL A 105 -7.19 -7.50 1.66
C VAL A 105 -6.59 -7.73 3.04
N SER A 106 -6.63 -6.73 3.90
CA SER A 106 -6.12 -6.84 5.26
C SER A 106 -7.18 -6.45 6.28
N PHE A 107 -7.25 -7.24 7.32
CA PHE A 107 -8.04 -6.98 8.53
C PHE A 107 -7.13 -6.88 9.76
N ALA A 108 -5.85 -6.62 9.52
CA ALA A 108 -4.88 -6.42 10.59
C ALA A 108 -5.05 -5.04 11.23
N ARG A 109 -4.70 -4.94 12.49
CA ARG A 109 -4.40 -3.68 13.15
C ARG A 109 -3.32 -2.94 12.37
N GLY A 110 -3.66 -1.77 11.81
CA GLY A 110 -2.80 -1.02 10.88
C GLY A 110 -3.01 -1.30 9.39
N GLY A 111 -3.78 -2.34 9.04
CA GLY A 111 -4.14 -2.66 7.66
C GLY A 111 -2.96 -3.09 6.78
N LEU A 112 -3.09 -2.94 5.46
CA LEU A 112 -2.06 -3.35 4.47
C LEU A 112 -0.72 -2.64 4.67
N ALA A 113 -0.69 -1.45 5.26
CA ALA A 113 0.54 -0.72 5.49
C ALA A 113 1.42 -1.31 6.62
N GLU A 114 0.99 -2.36 7.30
CA GLU A 114 1.85 -3.18 8.16
C GLU A 114 2.85 -4.05 7.36
N ALA A 115 2.58 -4.23 6.06
CA ALA A 115 3.44 -5.01 5.14
C ALA A 115 3.95 -4.21 3.94
N TRP A 116 3.86 -2.88 3.96
CA TRP A 116 4.30 -2.03 2.86
C TRP A 116 5.82 -1.79 2.87
N THR A 117 6.31 -1.17 1.81
CA THR A 117 7.72 -0.85 1.61
C THR A 117 8.06 0.62 1.90
N GLY A 118 7.16 1.37 2.51
CA GLY A 118 7.39 2.75 2.92
C GLY A 118 7.41 3.82 1.80
N GLY A 119 7.15 3.46 0.56
CA GLY A 119 7.20 4.39 -0.57
C GLY A 119 6.25 5.58 -0.38
N SER A 120 6.78 6.81 -0.33
CA SER A 120 6.05 8.03 0.06
C SER A 120 6.30 9.15 -0.94
N TYR A 121 5.37 9.34 -1.88
CA TYR A 121 5.48 10.29 -2.97
C TYR A 121 4.27 11.22 -2.97
N GLU A 122 4.51 12.54 -2.99
CA GLU A 122 3.45 13.52 -3.18
C GLU A 122 2.87 13.41 -4.60
N LEU A 123 1.57 13.56 -4.74
CA LEU A 123 0.95 13.78 -6.04
C LEU A 123 1.25 15.20 -6.53
N ASP A 124 1.24 15.41 -7.83
CA ASP A 124 1.33 16.71 -8.45
C ASP A 124 -0.04 17.16 -9.01
N GLU A 125 -0.11 18.35 -9.58
CA GLU A 125 -1.33 18.91 -10.16
C GLU A 125 -1.93 18.01 -11.24
N ARG A 126 -1.07 17.35 -12.02
CA ARG A 126 -1.50 16.46 -13.10
C ARG A 126 -2.15 15.18 -12.55
N ASP A 127 -1.63 14.61 -11.47
CA ASP A 127 -2.23 13.48 -10.78
C ASP A 127 -3.60 13.83 -10.19
N LEU A 128 -3.75 15.09 -9.74
CA LEU A 128 -4.96 15.60 -9.09
C LEU A 128 -6.01 16.15 -10.06
N ALA A 129 -5.75 16.17 -11.37
CA ALA A 129 -6.65 16.76 -12.37
C ALA A 129 -8.10 16.25 -12.33
N ALA A 130 -8.32 15.02 -11.87
CA ALA A 130 -9.65 14.43 -11.72
C ALA A 130 -10.28 14.64 -10.32
N PHE A 131 -9.53 15.17 -9.35
CA PHE A 131 -10.02 15.38 -7.99
C PHE A 131 -10.74 16.73 -7.87
N PRO A 132 -11.74 16.88 -6.99
CA PRO A 132 -12.46 18.13 -6.79
C PRO A 132 -11.76 19.09 -5.83
N PHE A 133 -10.45 18.99 -5.67
CA PHE A 133 -9.60 19.86 -4.87
C PHE A 133 -8.22 20.01 -5.51
N SER A 134 -7.55 21.09 -5.20
CA SER A 134 -6.24 21.46 -5.76
C SER A 134 -5.06 20.83 -4.98
N LEU A 135 -3.88 20.87 -5.60
CA LEU A 135 -2.63 20.54 -4.91
C LEU A 135 -2.39 21.46 -3.71
N GLY A 136 -2.69 22.77 -3.83
CA GLY A 136 -2.54 23.71 -2.74
C GLY A 136 -3.36 23.38 -1.50
N GLU A 137 -4.55 22.78 -1.67
CA GLU A 137 -5.37 22.29 -0.56
C GLU A 137 -4.81 21.02 0.08
N LEU A 138 -4.05 20.20 -0.66
CA LEU A 138 -3.51 18.95 -0.15
C LEU A 138 -2.12 19.09 0.49
N GLN A 139 -1.30 20.03 0.01
CA GLN A 139 0.10 20.23 0.45
C GLN A 139 0.28 20.40 1.97
N PRO A 140 -0.53 21.21 2.70
CA PRO A 140 -0.38 21.34 4.15
C PRO A 140 -0.54 20.03 4.90
N HIS A 141 -1.35 19.11 4.35
CA HIS A 141 -1.65 17.81 4.94
C HIS A 141 -0.54 16.80 4.66
N TYR A 142 0.15 16.88 3.52
CA TYR A 142 1.41 16.15 3.31
C TYR A 142 2.45 16.56 4.35
N ALA A 143 2.63 17.86 4.60
CA ALA A 143 3.54 18.34 5.63
C ALA A 143 3.18 17.84 7.03
N THR A 144 1.89 17.81 7.36
CA THR A 144 1.40 17.27 8.63
C THR A 144 1.73 15.79 8.77
N VAL A 145 1.43 14.98 7.76
CA VAL A 145 1.74 13.54 7.80
C VAL A 145 3.24 13.29 7.83
N ALA A 146 4.04 14.02 7.03
CA ALA A 146 5.50 13.86 7.03
C ALA A 146 6.11 14.11 8.43
N ARG A 147 5.64 15.14 9.15
CA ARG A 147 6.05 15.36 10.55
C ARG A 147 5.65 14.25 11.50
N ARG A 148 4.49 13.62 11.29
CA ARG A 148 3.98 12.54 12.16
C ARG A 148 4.73 11.22 11.96
N ILE A 149 5.17 10.92 10.73
CA ILE A 149 5.72 9.60 10.41
C ILE A 149 7.23 9.58 10.14
N GLY A 150 7.82 10.72 9.73
CA GLY A 150 9.21 10.84 9.27
C GLY A 150 9.40 10.20 7.88
N ILE A 151 9.92 10.98 6.93
CA ILE A 151 10.14 10.52 5.55
C ILE A 151 11.56 10.91 5.12
N ALA A 152 12.38 9.93 4.79
CA ALA A 152 13.71 10.11 4.23
C ALA A 152 13.61 10.35 2.71
N ALA A 153 14.19 11.45 2.22
CA ALA A 153 14.17 11.81 0.80
C ALA A 153 15.31 12.76 0.43
N GLU A 154 15.54 12.90 -0.88
CA GLU A 154 16.50 13.84 -1.47
C GLU A 154 15.88 14.51 -2.70
N ARG A 155 16.24 15.78 -2.95
CA ARG A 155 15.86 16.49 -4.17
C ARG A 155 16.69 15.99 -5.34
N ASP A 156 16.00 15.54 -6.38
CA ASP A 156 16.62 14.98 -7.58
C ASP A 156 15.68 15.08 -8.81
N ASP A 157 15.97 14.34 -9.87
CA ASP A 157 15.19 14.36 -11.11
C ASP A 157 13.73 13.93 -10.94
N LEU A 158 13.37 13.28 -9.82
CA LEU A 158 12.00 12.83 -9.56
C LEU A 158 11.09 13.96 -9.04
N GLU A 159 11.62 15.15 -8.68
CA GLU A 159 10.77 16.29 -8.30
C GLU A 159 9.79 16.70 -9.40
N ARG A 160 10.13 16.45 -10.65
CA ARG A 160 9.22 16.70 -11.79
C ARG A 160 7.96 15.82 -11.80
N PHE A 161 7.98 14.70 -11.06
CA PHE A 161 6.86 13.78 -10.94
C PHE A 161 6.18 13.89 -9.58
N SER A 162 6.94 14.19 -8.56
CA SER A 162 6.47 14.22 -7.20
C SER A 162 7.15 15.41 -6.51
N PRO A 163 6.44 16.49 -6.22
CA PRO A 163 6.97 17.62 -5.49
C PRO A 163 7.57 17.22 -4.15
N MET A 164 8.41 18.08 -3.58
CA MET A 164 8.98 17.88 -2.25
C MET A 164 8.65 19.09 -1.38
N THR A 165 7.39 19.17 -0.98
CA THR A 165 6.86 20.31 -0.20
C THR A 165 6.66 20.00 1.27
N ALA A 166 6.59 18.70 1.63
CA ALA A 166 6.17 18.25 2.95
C ALA A 166 7.21 18.42 4.07
N GLY A 167 8.46 18.72 3.75
CA GLY A 167 9.57 18.68 4.71
C GLY A 167 10.04 17.24 4.94
N TYR A 168 11.25 16.95 4.50
CA TYR A 168 11.83 15.62 4.50
C TYR A 168 13.10 15.56 5.32
N ASP A 169 13.37 14.38 5.88
CA ASP A 169 14.63 14.07 6.56
C ASP A 169 15.70 13.66 5.53
N ALA A 170 16.97 13.65 5.98
CA ALA A 170 18.08 13.22 5.15
C ALA A 170 17.81 11.81 4.56
N PRO A 171 18.27 11.54 3.32
CA PRO A 171 18.03 10.25 2.68
C PRO A 171 18.79 9.13 3.37
N LEU A 172 18.28 7.89 3.27
CA LEU A 172 18.98 6.70 3.73
C LEU A 172 20.29 6.50 2.95
N PRO A 173 21.36 5.95 3.55
CA PRO A 173 22.53 5.52 2.81
C PRO A 173 22.16 4.54 1.69
N LEU A 174 22.78 4.69 0.52
CA LEU A 174 22.58 3.74 -0.58
C LEU A 174 23.40 2.47 -0.34
N ASP A 175 22.86 1.32 -0.72
CA ASP A 175 23.68 0.14 -0.92
C ASP A 175 24.60 0.31 -2.15
N ALA A 176 25.69 -0.46 -2.19
CA ALA A 176 26.70 -0.36 -3.23
C ALA A 176 26.15 -0.62 -4.64
N HIS A 177 25.14 -1.49 -4.80
CA HIS A 177 24.50 -1.75 -6.10
C HIS A 177 23.67 -0.53 -6.56
N SER A 178 22.85 0.01 -5.67
CA SER A 178 22.05 1.21 -5.96
C SER A 178 22.92 2.43 -6.21
N ALA A 179 24.00 2.62 -5.43
CA ALA A 179 24.98 3.68 -5.65
C ALA A 179 25.65 3.59 -7.03
N GLN A 180 26.01 2.38 -7.46
CA GLN A 180 26.59 2.15 -8.78
C GLN A 180 25.61 2.50 -9.91
N LEU A 181 24.34 2.07 -9.80
CA LEU A 181 23.30 2.36 -10.81
C LEU A 181 23.00 3.87 -10.88
N LEU A 182 22.88 4.55 -9.74
CA LEU A 182 22.63 5.99 -9.70
C LEU A 182 23.82 6.77 -10.25
N GLY A 183 25.06 6.39 -9.93
CA GLY A 183 26.27 6.97 -10.50
C GLY A 183 26.38 6.75 -12.02
N ALA A 184 25.97 5.59 -12.51
CA ALA A 184 25.89 5.32 -13.96
C ALA A 184 24.81 6.17 -14.64
N TYR A 185 23.66 6.36 -13.99
CA TYR A 185 22.61 7.28 -14.45
C TYR A 185 23.14 8.71 -14.53
N ALA A 186 23.79 9.21 -13.50
CA ALA A 186 24.32 10.59 -13.49
C ALA A 186 25.25 10.85 -14.70
N ARG A 187 26.15 9.91 -15.00
CA ARG A 187 27.05 10.00 -16.18
C ARG A 187 26.35 9.89 -17.51
N LYS A 188 25.21 9.21 -17.57
CA LYS A 188 24.48 8.91 -18.82
C LYS A 188 23.10 9.56 -18.87
N ARG A 189 22.86 10.54 -18.00
CA ARG A 189 21.57 11.17 -17.73
C ARG A 189 20.82 11.59 -18.99
N GLN A 190 21.48 12.31 -19.89
CA GLN A 190 20.85 12.77 -21.14
C GLN A 190 20.33 11.62 -22.00
N ARG A 191 21.09 10.51 -22.08
CA ARG A 191 20.70 9.34 -22.89
C ARG A 191 19.49 8.61 -22.31
N VAL A 192 19.40 8.53 -20.99
CA VAL A 192 18.26 7.91 -20.29
C VAL A 192 17.04 8.83 -20.37
N ASN A 193 17.23 10.13 -20.11
CA ASN A 193 16.13 11.10 -20.14
C ASN A 193 15.55 11.30 -21.54
N ALA A 194 16.33 11.09 -22.60
CA ALA A 194 15.85 11.07 -23.99
C ALA A 194 14.84 9.92 -24.27
N LEU A 195 14.75 8.91 -23.39
CA LEU A 195 13.74 7.87 -23.43
C LEU A 195 12.49 8.21 -22.59
N GLY A 196 12.43 9.42 -22.02
CA GLY A 196 11.38 9.84 -21.10
C GLY A 196 11.50 9.25 -19.69
N VAL A 197 12.57 8.51 -19.38
CA VAL A 197 12.79 7.88 -18.09
C VAL A 197 13.75 8.71 -17.24
N TYR A 198 13.40 8.91 -15.98
CA TYR A 198 14.18 9.66 -14.99
C TYR A 198 14.37 8.79 -13.76
N LEU A 199 15.57 8.82 -13.19
CA LEU A 199 15.90 8.08 -11.98
C LEU A 199 16.30 9.05 -10.87
N GLY A 200 16.03 8.61 -9.65
CA GLY A 200 16.42 9.29 -8.43
C GLY A 200 16.40 8.35 -7.24
N ARG A 201 16.56 8.92 -6.07
CA ARG A 201 16.47 8.18 -4.81
C ARG A 201 15.02 7.95 -4.42
N SER A 202 14.76 6.80 -3.83
CA SER A 202 13.43 6.53 -3.27
C SER A 202 13.15 7.47 -2.09
N ARG A 203 11.88 7.85 -1.99
CA ARG A 203 11.32 8.57 -0.85
C ARG A 203 10.56 7.57 0.01
N VAL A 204 10.97 7.42 1.25
CA VAL A 204 10.50 6.33 2.08
C VAL A 204 10.17 6.79 3.50
N ALA A 205 9.07 6.30 4.03
CA ALA A 205 8.65 6.54 5.42
C ALA A 205 9.53 5.74 6.40
N VAL A 206 10.82 6.06 6.41
CA VAL A 206 11.84 5.43 7.27
C VAL A 206 12.62 6.52 7.98
N LEU A 207 12.77 6.40 9.28
CA LEU A 207 13.47 7.38 10.11
C LEU A 207 14.98 7.32 9.89
N THR A 208 15.58 8.48 9.69
CA THR A 208 17.05 8.70 9.70
C THR A 208 17.50 9.48 10.94
N LYS A 209 16.56 9.84 11.80
CA LYS A 209 16.74 10.40 13.15
C LYS A 209 15.58 9.92 14.03
N PRO A 210 15.71 9.90 15.37
CA PRO A 210 14.62 9.49 16.25
C PRO A 210 13.38 10.39 16.12
N LEU A 211 12.18 9.78 16.27
CA LEU A 211 10.90 10.49 16.30
C LEU A 211 9.97 9.87 17.35
N GLY A 212 9.78 10.54 18.47
CA GLY A 212 9.03 10.02 19.61
C GLY A 212 9.69 8.76 20.18
N GLU A 213 8.94 7.66 20.24
CA GLU A 213 9.43 6.35 20.71
C GLU A 213 10.12 5.52 19.61
N ARG A 214 10.06 5.99 18.36
CA ARG A 214 10.64 5.31 17.20
C ARG A 214 12.08 5.74 17.00
N ALA A 215 12.98 4.78 16.77
CA ALA A 215 14.40 5.06 16.55
C ALA A 215 14.76 5.09 15.05
N GLU A 216 15.90 5.70 14.74
CA GLU A 216 16.45 5.74 13.37
C GLU A 216 16.81 4.34 12.84
N CYS A 217 16.86 4.21 11.53
CA CYS A 217 17.24 2.98 10.83
C CYS A 217 18.73 2.69 10.99
N THR A 218 19.07 1.56 11.59
CA THR A 218 20.43 1.04 11.73
C THR A 218 20.76 -0.02 10.66
N GLN A 219 19.95 -0.09 9.60
CA GLN A 219 20.20 -0.92 8.42
C GLN A 219 20.34 -2.43 8.72
N LEU A 220 19.46 -2.96 9.55
CA LEU A 220 19.47 -4.37 9.96
C LEU A 220 19.18 -5.37 8.81
N GLY A 221 18.76 -4.91 7.63
CA GLY A 221 18.49 -5.75 6.46
C GLY A 221 17.29 -6.69 6.60
N ARG A 222 16.31 -6.37 7.46
CA ARG A 222 15.20 -7.26 7.81
C ARG A 222 13.82 -6.61 7.79
N CYS A 223 13.64 -5.54 7.04
CA CYS A 223 12.39 -4.76 7.01
C CYS A 223 11.16 -5.61 6.73
N LEU A 224 11.29 -6.64 5.87
CA LEU A 224 10.20 -7.56 5.54
C LEU A 224 9.78 -8.41 6.76
N MET A 225 10.72 -8.82 7.61
CA MET A 225 10.46 -9.59 8.82
C MET A 225 9.87 -8.74 9.96
N GLY A 226 9.97 -7.43 9.85
CA GLY A 226 9.61 -6.44 10.85
C GLY A 226 10.82 -5.70 11.40
N CYS A 227 10.63 -4.43 11.73
CA CYS A 227 11.67 -3.55 12.25
C CYS A 227 11.58 -3.45 13.77
N PRO A 228 12.61 -3.92 14.53
CA PRO A 228 12.59 -3.83 16.00
C PRO A 228 12.70 -2.39 16.50
N ARG A 229 13.26 -1.50 15.69
CA ARG A 229 13.42 -0.06 15.98
C ARG A 229 12.25 0.79 15.54
N GLU A 230 11.23 0.18 14.89
CA GLU A 230 10.07 0.88 14.33
C GLU A 230 10.44 1.99 13.33
N SER A 231 11.63 1.97 12.77
CA SER A 231 12.13 3.00 11.84
C SER A 231 11.29 3.07 10.56
N LEU A 232 10.92 1.93 9.99
CA LEU A 232 9.93 1.86 8.90
C LEU A 232 8.54 2.05 9.51
N TYR A 233 7.85 3.10 9.08
CA TYR A 233 6.53 3.45 9.61
C TYR A 233 5.51 2.33 9.38
N ALA A 234 4.66 2.12 10.39
CA ALA A 234 3.45 1.32 10.32
C ALA A 234 2.30 2.05 11.04
N PRO A 235 1.04 1.97 10.55
CA PRO A 235 -0.08 2.68 11.16
C PRO A 235 -0.38 2.27 12.61
N SER A 236 -0.02 1.06 13.00
CA SER A 236 -0.10 0.59 14.39
C SER A 236 0.68 1.47 15.37
N TYR A 237 1.73 2.16 14.92
CA TYR A 237 2.48 3.11 15.76
C TYR A 237 1.68 4.38 16.04
N THR A 238 0.98 4.91 15.03
CA THR A 238 0.05 6.03 15.22
C THR A 238 -1.12 5.60 16.09
N LEU A 239 -1.69 4.40 15.87
CA LEU A 239 -2.76 3.88 16.72
C LEU A 239 -2.34 3.83 18.21
N ARG A 240 -1.10 3.42 18.51
CA ARG A 240 -0.56 3.46 19.88
C ARG A 240 -0.53 4.89 20.44
N GLN A 241 -0.25 5.90 19.61
CA GLN A 241 -0.29 7.30 20.03
C GLN A 241 -1.70 7.77 20.35
N LEU A 242 -2.74 7.29 19.65
CA LEU A 242 -4.13 7.66 19.91
C LEU A 242 -4.57 7.31 21.34
N HIS A 243 -4.06 6.24 21.92
CA HIS A 243 -4.36 5.86 23.32
C HIS A 243 -3.93 6.88 24.36
N ARG A 244 -3.14 7.89 24.00
CA ARG A 244 -2.76 9.01 24.90
C ARG A 244 -3.86 10.07 25.01
N PHE A 245 -4.86 10.03 24.15
CA PHE A 245 -5.97 10.98 24.15
C PHE A 245 -7.14 10.42 24.95
N PRO A 246 -7.66 11.18 25.95
CA PRO A 246 -8.77 10.69 26.80
C PRO A 246 -10.06 10.44 26.01
N GLY A 247 -10.27 11.15 24.88
CA GLY A 247 -11.44 10.98 24.00
C GLY A 247 -11.31 9.82 23.01
N PHE A 248 -10.31 8.93 23.15
CA PHE A 248 -10.10 7.82 22.23
C PHE A 248 -10.52 6.48 22.80
N ALA A 249 -11.31 5.73 22.02
CA ALA A 249 -11.63 4.33 22.28
C ALA A 249 -11.29 3.46 21.09
N TYR A 250 -10.54 2.36 21.30
CA TYR A 250 -10.25 1.35 20.30
C TYR A 250 -11.02 0.06 20.61
N VAL A 251 -11.76 -0.44 19.62
CA VAL A 251 -12.59 -1.65 19.75
C VAL A 251 -12.16 -2.65 18.67
N PRO A 252 -11.19 -3.52 18.96
CA PRO A 252 -10.81 -4.63 18.09
C PRO A 252 -11.81 -5.79 18.20
N GLY A 253 -11.69 -6.76 17.28
CA GLY A 253 -12.48 -7.99 17.30
C GLY A 253 -13.90 -7.83 16.78
N VAL A 254 -14.20 -6.74 16.08
CA VAL A 254 -15.53 -6.48 15.50
C VAL A 254 -15.46 -6.33 13.99
N PHE A 255 -16.36 -7.01 13.29
CA PHE A 255 -16.53 -6.92 11.85
C PHE A 255 -17.75 -6.03 11.54
N VAL A 256 -17.53 -4.87 10.91
CA VAL A 256 -18.60 -3.96 10.53
C VAL A 256 -19.36 -4.52 9.34
N GLU A 257 -20.65 -4.76 9.52
CA GLU A 257 -21.52 -5.33 8.49
C GLU A 257 -22.16 -4.25 7.64
N ARG A 258 -22.73 -3.23 8.27
CA ARG A 258 -23.44 -2.12 7.59
C ARG A 258 -23.52 -0.87 8.46
N ILE A 259 -23.87 0.24 7.86
CA ILE A 259 -24.19 1.51 8.52
C ILE A 259 -25.63 1.46 9.01
N LEU A 260 -25.92 2.12 10.12
CA LEU A 260 -27.27 2.35 10.64
C LEU A 260 -27.72 3.76 10.24
N LEU A 261 -28.90 3.83 9.61
CA LEU A 261 -29.51 5.09 9.22
C LEU A 261 -30.75 5.35 10.08
N ASP A 262 -31.06 6.62 10.30
CA ASP A 262 -32.37 7.02 10.85
C ASP A 262 -33.43 7.21 9.73
N GLY A 263 -34.62 7.58 10.12
CA GLY A 263 -35.73 7.78 9.17
C GLY A 263 -35.51 8.89 8.14
N ASP A 264 -34.53 9.78 8.37
CA ASP A 264 -34.17 10.88 7.46
C ASP A 264 -32.92 10.52 6.60
N GLY A 265 -32.42 9.29 6.70
CA GLY A 265 -31.22 8.83 5.95
C GLY A 265 -29.89 9.32 6.52
N ARG A 266 -29.86 9.77 7.79
CA ARG A 266 -28.63 10.18 8.47
C ARG A 266 -27.93 8.97 9.06
N ALA A 267 -26.61 8.89 8.90
CA ALA A 267 -25.80 7.86 9.57
C ALA A 267 -25.73 8.13 11.08
N THR A 268 -26.19 7.15 11.87
CA THR A 268 -26.26 7.23 13.34
C THR A 268 -25.31 6.24 14.03
N GLY A 269 -24.74 5.31 13.28
CA GLY A 269 -23.84 4.29 13.79
C GLY A 269 -23.60 3.15 12.81
N VAL A 270 -23.19 2.00 13.34
CA VAL A 270 -22.97 0.78 12.57
C VAL A 270 -23.48 -0.46 13.28
N MET A 271 -23.86 -1.46 12.50
CA MET A 271 -24.05 -2.84 12.94
C MET A 271 -22.76 -3.61 12.75
N THR A 272 -22.35 -4.31 13.77
CA THR A 272 -21.13 -5.14 13.77
C THR A 272 -21.45 -6.56 14.21
N ARG A 273 -20.54 -7.48 13.85
CA ARG A 273 -20.51 -8.85 14.38
C ARG A 273 -19.23 -9.03 15.19
N GLU A 274 -19.36 -9.46 16.43
CA GLU A 274 -18.22 -9.83 17.26
C GLU A 274 -17.58 -11.11 16.74
N LEU A 275 -16.28 -11.12 16.51
CA LEU A 275 -15.59 -12.27 15.91
C LEU A 275 -15.54 -13.49 16.82
N ALA A 276 -15.49 -13.28 18.13
CA ALA A 276 -15.39 -14.37 19.12
C ALA A 276 -16.75 -15.05 19.38
N ALA A 277 -17.81 -14.24 19.53
CA ALA A 277 -19.13 -14.73 19.93
C ALA A 277 -20.10 -14.88 18.75
N GLY A 278 -19.79 -14.26 17.59
CA GLY A 278 -20.71 -14.17 16.46
C GLY A 278 -21.92 -13.27 16.72
N ALA A 279 -21.96 -12.61 17.87
CA ALA A 279 -23.08 -11.78 18.28
C ALA A 279 -23.11 -10.44 17.53
N GLU A 280 -24.32 -9.96 17.23
CA GLU A 280 -24.51 -8.62 16.69
C GLU A 280 -24.36 -7.57 17.79
N LYS A 281 -23.71 -6.46 17.46
CA LYS A 281 -23.52 -5.33 18.36
C LYS A 281 -23.65 -4.01 17.61
N ARG A 282 -24.32 -3.04 18.22
CA ARG A 282 -24.48 -1.71 17.65
C ARG A 282 -23.51 -0.74 18.30
N PHE A 283 -22.90 0.10 17.47
CA PHE A 283 -22.12 1.25 17.91
C PHE A 283 -22.73 2.51 17.31
N THR A 284 -22.86 3.56 18.10
CA THR A 284 -23.44 4.84 17.69
C THR A 284 -22.40 5.95 17.71
N GLY A 285 -22.56 6.94 16.85
CA GLY A 285 -21.72 8.13 16.78
C GLY A 285 -22.41 9.26 16.04
N ASP A 286 -21.91 10.47 16.17
CA ASP A 286 -22.46 11.65 15.48
C ASP A 286 -22.03 11.69 14.01
N ARG A 287 -20.91 11.02 13.68
CA ARG A 287 -20.39 10.85 12.31
C ARG A 287 -19.86 9.43 12.14
N VAL A 288 -20.13 8.82 10.99
CA VAL A 288 -19.60 7.51 10.60
C VAL A 288 -18.56 7.71 9.50
N VAL A 289 -17.36 7.17 9.69
CA VAL A 289 -16.22 7.37 8.79
C VAL A 289 -15.72 6.02 8.28
N LEU A 290 -15.87 5.78 6.99
CA LEU A 290 -15.33 4.61 6.30
C LEU A 290 -13.85 4.84 5.99
N ALA A 291 -12.99 4.05 6.62
CA ALA A 291 -11.53 4.03 6.43
C ALA A 291 -10.99 2.58 6.43
N ALA A 292 -11.85 1.62 6.07
CA ALA A 292 -11.57 0.18 6.09
C ALA A 292 -10.79 -0.32 4.86
N GLY A 293 -10.38 0.60 3.98
CA GLY A 293 -9.79 0.33 2.67
C GLY A 293 -10.85 0.16 1.58
N ALA A 294 -10.50 0.51 0.34
CA ALA A 294 -11.46 0.70 -0.75
C ALA A 294 -12.47 -0.45 -0.90
N LEU A 295 -12.02 -1.70 -0.82
CA LEU A 295 -12.90 -2.87 -1.03
C LEU A 295 -13.82 -3.13 0.17
N ALA A 296 -13.29 -3.05 1.39
CA ALA A 296 -14.11 -3.27 2.59
C ALA A 296 -15.10 -2.11 2.81
N SER A 297 -14.70 -0.87 2.57
CA SER A 297 -15.58 0.29 2.61
C SER A 297 -16.70 0.19 1.57
N SER A 298 -16.40 -0.27 0.35
CA SER A 298 -17.41 -0.55 -0.69
C SER A 298 -18.41 -1.61 -0.23
N ARG A 299 -17.95 -2.71 0.37
CA ARG A 299 -18.82 -3.76 0.89
C ARG A 299 -19.76 -3.23 1.98
N ILE A 300 -19.24 -2.48 2.95
CA ILE A 300 -20.04 -1.90 4.04
C ILE A 300 -21.12 -0.98 3.45
N TYR A 301 -20.75 -0.12 2.51
CA TYR A 301 -21.67 0.78 1.82
C TYR A 301 -22.75 0.02 1.05
N LEU A 302 -22.37 -0.95 0.22
CA LEU A 302 -23.31 -1.77 -0.54
C LEU A 302 -24.23 -2.61 0.37
N SER A 303 -23.70 -3.14 1.46
CA SER A 303 -24.50 -3.89 2.46
C SER A 303 -25.55 -3.02 3.14
N THR A 304 -25.24 -1.73 3.33
CA THR A 304 -26.20 -0.76 3.85
C THR A 304 -27.34 -0.56 2.85
N LEU A 305 -27.03 -0.30 1.57
CA LEU A 305 -28.04 -0.10 0.53
C LEU A 305 -28.90 -1.36 0.31
N GLN A 306 -28.30 -2.54 0.36
CA GLN A 306 -29.02 -3.81 0.28
C GLN A 306 -30.04 -3.94 1.41
N HIS A 307 -29.67 -3.56 2.63
CA HIS A 307 -30.55 -3.62 3.79
C HIS A 307 -31.69 -2.60 3.71
N GLU A 308 -31.39 -1.37 3.32
CA GLU A 308 -32.37 -0.27 3.29
C GLU A 308 -33.34 -0.37 2.11
N ASN A 309 -32.86 -0.81 0.94
CA ASN A 309 -33.62 -0.77 -0.31
C ASN A 309 -34.02 -2.15 -0.87
N GLY A 310 -33.60 -3.24 -0.21
CA GLY A 310 -33.78 -4.60 -0.73
C GLY A 310 -32.85 -4.94 -1.91
N ALA A 311 -32.08 -3.99 -2.42
CA ALA A 311 -31.13 -4.17 -3.52
C ALA A 311 -29.95 -3.20 -3.39
N ALA A 312 -28.76 -3.64 -3.76
CA ALA A 312 -27.58 -2.79 -3.87
C ALA A 312 -27.24 -2.51 -5.35
N PRO A 313 -26.84 -1.27 -5.69
CA PRO A 313 -26.37 -0.94 -7.03
C PRO A 313 -24.98 -1.52 -7.27
N GLU A 314 -24.56 -1.56 -8.54
CA GLU A 314 -23.14 -1.69 -8.89
C GLU A 314 -22.40 -0.38 -8.60
N LEU A 315 -21.17 -0.46 -8.08
CA LEU A 315 -20.27 0.67 -7.94
C LEU A 315 -19.22 0.62 -9.07
N PRO A 316 -19.40 1.41 -10.13
CA PRO A 316 -18.46 1.40 -11.26
C PRO A 316 -17.21 2.21 -10.95
N GLY A 317 -16.12 1.87 -11.64
CA GLY A 317 -14.88 2.65 -11.60
C GLY A 317 -13.87 2.14 -10.59
N LEU A 318 -13.92 0.86 -10.23
CA LEU A 318 -12.82 0.20 -9.53
C LEU A 318 -11.51 0.35 -10.33
N MET A 319 -10.47 0.84 -9.68
CA MET A 319 -9.15 1.07 -10.26
C MET A 319 -8.08 0.24 -9.59
N ASP A 320 -7.06 -0.15 -10.38
CA ASP A 320 -5.86 -0.87 -9.96
C ASP A 320 -4.67 -0.48 -10.85
N ASN A 321 -3.54 -0.14 -10.27
CA ASN A 321 -2.35 0.13 -11.06
C ASN A 321 -1.86 -1.13 -11.78
N ARG A 322 -1.62 -1.05 -13.09
CA ARG A 322 -0.95 -2.13 -13.82
C ARG A 322 0.47 -2.29 -13.25
N HIS A 323 0.77 -3.44 -12.68
CA HIS A 323 2.06 -3.74 -12.06
C HIS A 323 2.93 -4.59 -13.00
N VAL A 324 4.17 -4.15 -13.21
CA VAL A 324 5.18 -4.88 -13.98
C VAL A 324 6.38 -5.15 -13.09
N MET A 325 6.83 -6.39 -13.08
CA MET A 325 8.03 -6.84 -12.41
C MET A 325 9.11 -7.16 -13.46
N MET A 326 10.25 -6.48 -13.38
CA MET A 326 11.34 -6.60 -14.34
C MET A 326 12.65 -6.92 -13.60
N PRO A 327 12.97 -8.21 -13.40
CA PRO A 327 14.28 -8.63 -12.88
C PRO A 327 15.41 -8.22 -13.83
N PHE A 328 16.56 -7.88 -13.26
CA PHE A 328 17.75 -7.52 -14.03
C PHE A 328 19.02 -8.04 -13.37
N VAL A 329 20.09 -8.09 -14.17
CA VAL A 329 21.45 -8.41 -13.73
C VAL A 329 22.36 -7.23 -14.06
N THR A 330 23.23 -6.85 -13.14
CA THR A 330 24.31 -5.87 -13.36
C THR A 330 25.64 -6.63 -13.45
N PRO A 331 26.14 -6.97 -14.66
CA PRO A 331 27.27 -7.89 -14.83
C PRO A 331 28.53 -7.49 -14.08
N SER A 332 28.80 -6.19 -13.93
CA SER A 332 29.92 -5.67 -13.17
C SER A 332 29.85 -5.94 -11.65
N ARG A 333 28.73 -6.46 -11.16
CA ARG A 333 28.53 -6.84 -9.76
C ARG A 333 28.64 -8.35 -9.52
N VAL A 334 28.87 -9.14 -10.55
CA VAL A 334 29.08 -10.59 -10.41
C VAL A 334 30.36 -10.86 -9.63
N GLY A 335 30.28 -11.71 -8.63
CA GLY A 335 31.40 -12.07 -7.74
C GLY A 335 31.66 -11.08 -6.60
N HIS A 336 30.89 -10.00 -6.50
CA HIS A 336 30.95 -9.11 -5.34
C HIS A 336 30.13 -9.65 -4.16
N ASP A 337 30.47 -9.19 -2.97
CA ASP A 337 29.70 -9.49 -1.76
C ASP A 337 28.34 -8.79 -1.76
N VAL A 338 27.37 -9.44 -1.12
CA VAL A 338 26.04 -8.88 -0.89
C VAL A 338 26.05 -8.04 0.37
N GLU A 339 25.63 -6.80 0.25
CA GLU A 339 25.45 -5.89 1.38
C GLU A 339 24.12 -6.17 2.06
N ILE A 340 24.11 -7.11 3.03
CA ILE A 340 22.90 -7.50 3.76
C ILE A 340 22.50 -6.42 4.75
N ALA A 341 23.46 -5.77 5.41
CA ALA A 341 23.22 -4.69 6.36
C ALA A 341 22.88 -3.38 5.62
N SER A 342 21.65 -3.27 5.15
CA SER A 342 21.13 -2.07 4.51
C SER A 342 19.60 -2.06 4.60
N TYR A 343 18.97 -0.94 4.27
CA TYR A 343 17.52 -0.92 4.04
C TYR A 343 17.14 -1.98 3.00
N GLN A 344 16.22 -2.84 3.33
CA GLN A 344 15.98 -4.07 2.55
C GLN A 344 15.27 -3.83 1.20
N PHE A 345 14.46 -2.77 1.10
CA PHE A 345 13.62 -2.51 -0.08
C PHE A 345 14.32 -1.60 -1.10
N HIS A 346 13.56 -0.77 -1.77
CA HIS A 346 14.02 0.07 -2.88
C HIS A 346 14.81 1.29 -2.39
N HIS A 347 16.01 1.47 -2.92
CA HIS A 347 16.85 2.65 -2.71
C HIS A 347 16.69 3.67 -3.82
N LEU A 348 16.30 3.22 -5.02
CA LEU A 348 16.09 4.05 -6.19
C LEU A 348 14.65 3.98 -6.64
N ALA A 349 14.20 5.07 -7.27
CA ALA A 349 12.93 5.12 -7.95
C ALA A 349 13.11 5.63 -9.38
N LEU A 350 12.10 5.42 -10.21
CA LEU A 350 12.03 5.94 -11.57
C LEU A 350 10.67 6.56 -11.82
N GLY A 351 10.64 7.53 -12.73
CA GLY A 351 9.43 8.15 -13.23
C GLY A 351 9.49 8.28 -14.75
N MET A 352 8.32 8.19 -15.38
CA MET A 352 8.17 8.43 -16.81
C MET A 352 6.84 9.13 -17.05
N ARG A 353 6.88 10.27 -17.78
CA ARG A 353 5.67 11.00 -18.19
C ARG A 353 5.13 10.41 -19.47
N GLY A 354 3.83 10.18 -19.49
CA GLY A 354 3.07 9.90 -20.68
C GLY A 354 2.42 11.16 -21.28
N ASN A 355 1.60 10.96 -22.31
CA ASN A 355 0.85 12.05 -22.94
C ASN A 355 -0.24 12.62 -22.00
N SER A 356 -0.88 11.74 -21.23
CA SER A 356 -1.87 12.08 -20.21
C SER A 356 -1.44 11.59 -18.81
N ALA A 357 -2.09 12.03 -17.75
CA ALA A 357 -1.85 11.52 -16.39
C ALA A 357 -2.06 10.00 -16.29
N GLY A 358 -3.02 9.46 -17.05
CA GLY A 358 -3.27 8.02 -17.12
C GLY A 358 -2.16 7.21 -17.79
N ASP A 359 -1.21 7.87 -18.47
CA ASP A 359 -0.05 7.23 -19.13
C ASP A 359 1.23 7.31 -18.31
N ASP A 360 1.19 8.00 -17.19
CA ASP A 360 2.37 8.17 -16.32
C ASP A 360 2.77 6.82 -15.70
N VAL A 361 4.07 6.67 -15.48
CA VAL A 361 4.68 5.49 -14.87
C VAL A 361 5.52 5.91 -13.68
N HIS A 362 5.39 5.16 -12.60
CA HIS A 362 6.27 5.26 -11.44
C HIS A 362 6.82 3.88 -11.10
N GLY A 363 8.08 3.82 -10.67
CA GLY A 363 8.70 2.54 -10.32
C GLY A 363 9.75 2.67 -9.24
N GLN A 364 10.14 1.52 -8.74
CA GLN A 364 11.08 1.33 -7.66
C GLN A 364 12.11 0.28 -8.05
N ILE A 365 13.38 0.54 -7.76
CA ILE A 365 14.48 -0.37 -8.06
C ILE A 365 15.05 -0.89 -6.75
N THR A 366 15.05 -2.20 -6.60
CA THR A 366 15.52 -2.93 -5.41
C THR A 366 16.66 -3.86 -5.80
N ALA A 367 17.82 -3.75 -5.12
CA ALA A 367 18.84 -4.77 -5.19
C ALA A 367 18.43 -6.02 -4.39
N LEU A 368 18.77 -7.20 -4.85
CA LEU A 368 18.42 -8.45 -4.18
C LEU A 368 19.29 -8.68 -2.94
N LYS A 369 18.74 -8.43 -1.75
CA LYS A 369 19.46 -8.53 -0.47
C LYS A 369 18.97 -9.69 0.39
N GLY A 370 17.70 -9.70 0.73
CA GLY A 370 17.05 -10.73 1.52
C GLY A 370 15.84 -11.24 0.77
N ALA A 371 16.02 -12.24 -0.07
CA ALA A 371 14.93 -12.81 -0.84
C ALA A 371 14.74 -14.26 -0.45
N GLN A 372 13.59 -14.78 -0.80
CA GLN A 372 13.38 -16.21 -0.92
C GLN A 372 14.34 -16.77 -1.96
N VAL A 373 15.41 -17.39 -1.48
CA VAL A 373 16.49 -17.89 -2.35
C VAL A 373 16.06 -19.14 -3.10
N HIS A 374 15.26 -19.99 -2.45
CA HIS A 374 14.89 -21.30 -2.98
C HIS A 374 14.22 -21.24 -4.37
N PRO A 375 13.25 -20.38 -4.69
CA PRO A 375 12.68 -20.34 -6.03
C PRO A 375 13.69 -19.95 -7.11
N ILE A 376 14.65 -19.09 -6.79
CA ILE A 376 15.69 -18.67 -7.73
C ILE A 376 16.66 -19.82 -7.96
N VAL A 377 17.11 -20.47 -6.88
CA VAL A 377 18.06 -21.60 -6.96
C VAL A 377 17.42 -22.78 -7.67
N SER A 378 16.15 -23.10 -7.38
CA SER A 378 15.44 -24.21 -8.01
C SER A 378 15.11 -24.01 -9.48
N SER A 379 15.09 -22.75 -9.96
CA SER A 379 14.87 -22.44 -11.37
C SER A 379 16.12 -22.54 -12.26
N LEU A 380 17.28 -22.71 -11.65
CA LEU A 380 18.53 -22.85 -12.40
C LEU A 380 18.66 -24.27 -12.97
N PRO A 381 19.20 -24.44 -14.20
CA PRO A 381 19.26 -25.74 -14.89
C PRO A 381 20.45 -26.60 -14.42
N PHE A 382 20.74 -26.60 -13.13
CA PHE A 382 21.84 -27.36 -12.51
C PHE A 382 21.33 -28.15 -11.31
N ASP A 383 22.15 -29.07 -10.79
CA ASP A 383 21.89 -29.66 -9.47
C ASP A 383 21.87 -28.59 -8.38
N PHE A 384 21.25 -28.93 -7.22
CA PHE A 384 21.03 -27.95 -6.13
C PHE A 384 22.33 -27.30 -5.63
N ARG A 385 23.41 -28.07 -5.49
CA ARG A 385 24.70 -27.58 -4.99
C ARG A 385 25.34 -26.57 -5.96
N THR A 386 25.33 -26.93 -7.25
CA THR A 386 25.83 -26.05 -8.31
C THR A 386 24.96 -24.80 -8.43
N SER A 387 23.63 -24.94 -8.41
CA SER A 387 22.68 -23.83 -8.42
C SER A 387 22.92 -22.85 -7.27
N LEU A 388 23.12 -23.37 -6.05
CA LEU A 388 23.41 -22.55 -4.87
C LEU A 388 24.76 -21.81 -5.01
N SER A 389 25.80 -22.48 -5.53
CA SER A 389 27.11 -21.87 -5.78
C SER A 389 27.03 -20.75 -6.84
N VAL A 390 26.33 -21.00 -7.95
CA VAL A 390 26.09 -20.00 -9.00
C VAL A 390 25.32 -18.81 -8.44
N PHE A 391 24.23 -19.08 -7.71
CA PHE A 391 23.46 -18.03 -7.07
C PHE A 391 24.31 -17.17 -6.13
N GLY A 392 25.14 -17.78 -5.29
CA GLY A 392 26.06 -17.07 -4.40
C GLY A 392 26.94 -16.05 -5.13
N ARG A 393 27.43 -16.42 -6.33
CA ARG A 393 28.28 -15.54 -7.15
C ARG A 393 27.51 -14.42 -7.87
N VAL A 394 26.27 -14.68 -8.29
CA VAL A 394 25.47 -13.68 -9.04
C VAL A 394 24.59 -12.83 -8.16
N ARG A 395 24.35 -13.20 -6.91
CA ARG A 395 23.38 -12.57 -6.02
C ARG A 395 23.55 -11.06 -5.90
N ALA A 396 24.79 -10.57 -5.73
CA ALA A 396 25.10 -9.14 -5.62
C ALA A 396 24.82 -8.35 -6.91
N ALA A 397 24.70 -9.04 -8.03
CA ALA A 397 24.40 -8.46 -9.34
C ALA A 397 22.89 -8.42 -9.65
N LEU A 398 22.06 -9.13 -8.86
CA LEU A 398 20.63 -9.25 -9.11
C LEU A 398 19.86 -8.06 -8.54
N GLY A 399 18.86 -7.62 -9.27
CA GLY A 399 17.91 -6.62 -8.83
C GLY A 399 16.57 -6.74 -9.54
N ILE A 400 15.60 -5.98 -9.07
CA ILE A 400 14.25 -5.93 -9.63
C ILE A 400 13.84 -4.46 -9.79
N ALA A 401 13.34 -4.10 -10.96
CA ALA A 401 12.57 -2.88 -11.18
C ALA A 401 11.08 -3.25 -11.16
N ASN A 402 10.38 -2.82 -10.12
CA ASN A 402 8.93 -2.86 -10.05
C ASN A 402 8.40 -1.51 -10.49
N PHE A 403 7.43 -1.49 -11.41
CA PHE A 403 6.82 -0.24 -11.82
C PHE A 403 5.33 -0.41 -12.11
N TRP A 404 4.63 0.70 -11.94
CA TRP A 404 3.18 0.79 -12.06
C TRP A 404 2.81 1.84 -13.08
N LEU A 405 1.73 1.58 -13.80
CA LEU A 405 1.06 2.55 -14.65
C LEU A 405 -0.15 3.09 -13.91
N ALA A 406 -0.45 4.37 -14.11
CA ALA A 406 -1.66 4.98 -13.61
C ALA A 406 -2.91 4.29 -14.17
N ASP A 407 -4.01 4.36 -13.42
CA ASP A 407 -5.31 3.88 -13.86
C ASP A 407 -6.38 4.95 -13.73
N THR A 408 -7.41 4.83 -14.54
CA THR A 408 -8.57 5.72 -14.59
C THR A 408 -9.85 4.92 -14.44
N ARG A 409 -10.89 5.56 -13.92
CA ARG A 409 -12.19 4.92 -13.70
C ARG A 409 -12.82 4.47 -15.02
N ARG A 410 -13.27 3.22 -15.07
CA ARG A 410 -13.99 2.62 -16.20
C ARG A 410 -15.32 2.04 -15.72
N ALA A 411 -16.39 2.26 -16.48
CA ALA A 411 -17.71 1.76 -16.12
C ALA A 411 -17.79 0.23 -16.02
N ALA A 412 -16.97 -0.49 -16.80
CA ALA A 412 -16.94 -1.96 -16.79
C ALA A 412 -16.21 -2.57 -15.59
N ASN A 413 -15.42 -1.78 -14.84
CA ASN A 413 -14.73 -2.24 -13.64
C ASN A 413 -15.60 -1.94 -12.43
N VAL A 414 -16.22 -2.96 -11.85
CA VAL A 414 -17.29 -2.79 -10.86
C VAL A 414 -17.03 -3.56 -9.59
N ALA A 415 -17.58 -3.01 -8.49
CA ALA A 415 -17.80 -3.73 -7.25
C ALA A 415 -19.32 -3.85 -7.04
N GLU A 416 -19.79 -5.06 -6.83
CA GLU A 416 -21.20 -5.37 -6.59
C GLU A 416 -21.35 -6.22 -5.33
N LEU A 417 -22.57 -6.27 -4.77
CA LEU A 417 -22.90 -7.13 -3.65
C LEU A 417 -23.82 -8.25 -4.12
N ARG A 418 -23.49 -9.47 -3.74
CA ARG A 418 -24.38 -10.63 -3.91
C ARG A 418 -24.80 -11.13 -2.53
N VAL A 419 -26.08 -11.43 -2.37
CA VAL A 419 -26.58 -12.16 -1.21
C VAL A 419 -26.49 -13.65 -1.54
N THR A 420 -25.76 -14.40 -0.72
CA THR A 420 -25.62 -15.86 -0.88
C THR A 420 -26.82 -16.61 -0.30
N ASP A 421 -26.97 -17.89 -0.62
CA ASP A 421 -28.12 -18.73 -0.16
C ASP A 421 -28.22 -18.80 1.37
N ASP A 422 -27.10 -18.65 2.07
CA ASP A 422 -27.04 -18.57 3.53
C ASP A 422 -27.15 -17.12 4.06
N ALA A 423 -27.72 -16.23 3.26
CA ALA A 423 -27.97 -14.82 3.55
C ALA A 423 -26.74 -13.98 3.90
N ARG A 424 -25.52 -14.43 3.54
CA ARG A 424 -24.31 -13.64 3.72
C ARG A 424 -24.09 -12.66 2.56
N HIS A 425 -23.51 -11.53 2.87
CA HIS A 425 -23.13 -10.52 1.89
C HIS A 425 -21.73 -10.82 1.32
N GLN A 426 -21.68 -11.18 0.04
CA GLN A 426 -20.45 -11.42 -0.71
C GLN A 426 -20.13 -10.21 -1.60
N LEU A 427 -18.92 -9.67 -1.48
CA LEU A 427 -18.42 -8.69 -2.44
C LEU A 427 -17.98 -9.40 -3.71
N VAL A 428 -18.48 -8.94 -4.86
CA VAL A 428 -18.12 -9.48 -6.18
C VAL A 428 -17.42 -8.37 -6.96
N LEU A 429 -16.23 -8.65 -7.47
CA LEU A 429 -15.43 -7.71 -8.24
C LEU A 429 -15.31 -8.19 -9.68
N SER A 430 -15.52 -7.28 -10.63
CA SER A 430 -15.26 -7.52 -12.05
C SER A 430 -14.29 -6.48 -12.56
N TYR A 431 -13.21 -6.93 -13.21
CA TYR A 431 -12.18 -6.07 -13.76
C TYR A 431 -11.77 -6.55 -15.16
N GLY A 432 -11.80 -5.65 -16.13
CA GLY A 432 -11.37 -5.89 -17.49
C GLY A 432 -10.25 -4.95 -17.93
N ASP A 433 -9.34 -5.45 -18.73
CA ASP A 433 -8.30 -4.65 -19.38
C ASP A 433 -8.81 -4.06 -20.70
N ASP A 434 -8.39 -2.84 -20.99
CA ASP A 434 -8.53 -2.25 -22.31
C ASP A 434 -7.33 -2.65 -23.21
N ARG A 435 -7.56 -2.75 -24.52
CA ARG A 435 -6.48 -2.99 -25.49
C ARG A 435 -5.40 -1.91 -25.46
N SER A 436 -5.76 -0.66 -25.16
CA SER A 436 -4.82 0.45 -25.00
C SER A 436 -3.83 0.21 -23.85
N ASP A 437 -4.23 -0.49 -22.79
CA ASP A 437 -3.39 -0.80 -21.63
C ASP A 437 -2.17 -1.65 -22.02
N LEU A 438 -2.34 -2.59 -22.95
CA LEU A 438 -1.24 -3.42 -23.44
C LEU A 438 -0.20 -2.59 -24.21
N GLY A 439 -0.66 -1.66 -25.05
CA GLY A 439 0.21 -0.74 -25.79
C GLY A 439 1.08 0.11 -24.85
N ARG A 440 0.45 0.77 -23.89
CA ARG A 440 1.12 1.60 -22.88
C ARG A 440 2.11 0.80 -22.03
N THR A 441 1.70 -0.38 -21.59
CA THR A 441 2.54 -1.27 -20.80
C THR A 441 3.78 -1.69 -21.58
N ASN A 442 3.64 -2.08 -22.86
CA ASN A 442 4.77 -2.49 -23.69
C ASN A 442 5.73 -1.33 -23.99
N GLN A 443 5.22 -0.11 -24.18
CA GLN A 443 6.05 1.08 -24.34
C GLN A 443 6.88 1.37 -23.08
N ALA A 444 6.26 1.32 -21.88
CA ALA A 444 6.95 1.50 -20.61
C ALA A 444 8.03 0.43 -20.40
N ILE A 445 7.70 -0.86 -20.65
CA ILE A 445 8.64 -1.98 -20.58
C ILE A 445 9.85 -1.74 -21.50
N ALA A 446 9.63 -1.30 -22.75
CA ALA A 446 10.70 -1.06 -23.72
C ALA A 446 11.61 0.09 -23.29
N ALA A 447 11.04 1.22 -22.84
CA ALA A 447 11.77 2.40 -22.39
C ALA A 447 12.61 2.11 -21.15
N ILE A 448 12.01 1.48 -20.11
CA ILE A 448 12.69 1.15 -18.85
C ILE A 448 13.80 0.11 -19.10
N ARG A 449 13.55 -0.94 -19.88
CA ARG A 449 14.57 -1.94 -20.22
C ARG A 449 15.76 -1.30 -20.94
N LYS A 450 15.52 -0.40 -21.90
CA LYS A 450 16.58 0.32 -22.60
C LYS A 450 17.35 1.25 -21.67
N SER A 451 16.66 1.91 -20.73
CA SER A 451 17.27 2.76 -19.70
C SER A 451 18.18 1.96 -18.77
N LEU A 452 17.70 0.81 -18.27
CA LEU A 452 18.51 -0.11 -17.46
C LEU A 452 19.77 -0.54 -18.20
N ARG A 453 19.66 -0.91 -19.50
CA ARG A 453 20.81 -1.30 -20.32
C ARG A 453 21.82 -0.15 -20.47
N ILE A 454 21.35 1.09 -20.63
CA ILE A 454 22.22 2.26 -20.73
C ILE A 454 23.05 2.42 -19.43
N ILE A 455 22.47 2.18 -18.27
CA ILE A 455 23.15 2.31 -16.98
C ILE A 455 23.91 1.04 -16.56
N GLY A 456 23.94 0.00 -17.41
CA GLY A 456 24.74 -1.20 -17.19
C GLY A 456 24.01 -2.38 -16.55
N ALA A 457 22.68 -2.34 -16.48
CA ALA A 457 21.84 -3.43 -16.01
C ALA A 457 21.10 -4.11 -17.19
N ILE A 458 21.08 -5.42 -17.24
CA ILE A 458 20.48 -6.23 -18.30
C ILE A 458 19.19 -6.87 -17.77
N ALA A 459 18.04 -6.49 -18.31
CA ALA A 459 16.74 -7.09 -17.97
C ALA A 459 16.30 -8.04 -19.09
N PRO A 460 16.33 -9.37 -18.89
CA PRO A 460 15.91 -10.35 -19.88
C PRO A 460 14.42 -10.21 -20.20
N LYS A 461 14.06 -10.33 -21.48
CA LYS A 461 12.64 -10.24 -21.90
C LYS A 461 11.80 -11.36 -21.29
N SER A 462 12.31 -12.57 -21.24
CA SER A 462 11.63 -13.76 -20.72
C SER A 462 11.34 -13.71 -19.22
N GLN A 463 12.02 -12.84 -18.47
CA GLN A 463 11.85 -12.70 -17.03
C GLN A 463 10.99 -11.48 -16.65
N THR A 464 10.60 -10.66 -17.62
CA THR A 464 9.70 -9.52 -17.36
C THR A 464 8.26 -10.02 -17.30
N ALA A 465 7.60 -9.80 -16.17
CA ALA A 465 6.23 -10.23 -15.94
C ALA A 465 5.30 -9.01 -15.77
N VAL A 466 4.21 -9.02 -16.53
CA VAL A 466 3.04 -8.17 -16.24
C VAL A 466 2.18 -8.96 -15.29
N LEU A 467 2.03 -8.47 -14.06
CA LEU A 467 1.33 -9.20 -13.02
C LEU A 467 -0.19 -9.12 -13.18
N PRO A 468 -0.96 -10.07 -12.64
CA PRO A 468 -2.42 -10.01 -12.64
C PRO A 468 -2.94 -8.70 -12.02
N ARG A 469 -4.11 -8.26 -12.44
CA ARG A 469 -4.79 -7.13 -11.80
C ARG A 469 -5.08 -7.46 -10.33
N GLY A 470 -4.98 -6.47 -9.46
CA GLY A 470 -5.02 -6.63 -8.00
C GLY A 470 -3.65 -6.80 -7.35
N SER A 471 -2.62 -7.18 -8.12
CA SER A 471 -1.25 -7.37 -7.59
C SER A 471 -0.56 -6.07 -7.21
N SER A 472 -1.07 -4.91 -7.60
CA SER A 472 -0.49 -3.61 -7.22
C SER A 472 -0.69 -3.29 -5.74
N VAL A 473 -1.73 -3.87 -5.13
CA VAL A 473 -2.21 -3.55 -3.77
C VAL A 473 -2.66 -2.09 -3.63
N HIS A 474 -2.91 -1.42 -4.75
CA HIS A 474 -3.43 -0.05 -4.83
C HIS A 474 -4.83 -0.10 -5.44
N TYR A 475 -5.88 -0.03 -4.62
CA TYR A 475 -7.27 -0.09 -5.05
C TYR A 475 -8.00 1.21 -4.73
N ALA A 476 -8.84 1.68 -5.67
CA ALA A 476 -9.47 2.98 -5.54
C ALA A 476 -10.77 3.12 -6.38
N GLY A 477 -11.52 4.18 -6.13
CA GLY A 477 -12.45 4.80 -7.08
C GLY A 477 -13.88 4.30 -7.08
N THR A 478 -14.30 3.47 -6.14
CA THR A 478 -15.68 2.94 -6.07
C THR A 478 -16.71 3.95 -5.57
N LEU A 479 -16.30 4.94 -4.75
CA LEU A 479 -17.13 6.04 -4.21
C LEU A 479 -16.41 7.38 -4.45
N PRO A 480 -16.11 7.76 -5.71
CA PRO A 480 -15.17 8.83 -6.01
C PRO A 480 -15.62 10.19 -5.54
N MET A 481 -14.67 11.02 -5.12
CA MET A 481 -14.91 12.45 -4.96
C MET A 481 -15.12 13.09 -6.31
N THR A 482 -16.16 13.93 -6.42
CA THR A 482 -16.49 14.63 -7.67
C THR A 482 -17.26 15.91 -7.39
N ASN A 483 -17.22 16.87 -8.31
CA ASN A 483 -18.08 18.04 -8.30
C ASN A 483 -19.50 17.74 -8.82
N ASP A 484 -19.70 16.60 -9.48
CA ASP A 484 -21.02 16.21 -10.00
C ASP A 484 -21.95 15.74 -8.89
N GLU A 485 -23.22 16.09 -8.94
CA GLU A 485 -24.24 15.67 -7.97
C GLU A 485 -24.80 14.25 -8.25
N ARG A 486 -23.92 13.31 -8.60
CA ARG A 486 -24.29 11.90 -8.84
C ARG A 486 -24.41 11.11 -7.54
N LYS A 487 -25.37 10.19 -7.47
CA LYS A 487 -25.44 9.21 -6.38
C LYS A 487 -24.18 8.34 -6.32
N HIS A 488 -23.90 7.79 -5.17
CA HIS A 488 -22.74 6.89 -4.92
C HIS A 488 -21.39 7.57 -5.20
N THR A 489 -21.30 8.87 -4.88
CA THR A 489 -20.09 9.67 -4.96
C THR A 489 -19.89 10.47 -3.67
N CYS A 490 -18.68 10.98 -3.48
CA CYS A 490 -18.36 11.86 -2.36
C CYS A 490 -18.17 13.31 -2.83
N ARG A 491 -18.42 14.25 -1.93
CA ARG A 491 -17.97 15.64 -2.08
C ARG A 491 -16.48 15.75 -1.78
N ALA A 492 -15.91 16.91 -2.04
CA ALA A 492 -14.50 17.18 -1.76
C ALA A 492 -14.10 16.95 -0.28
N ASP A 493 -15.00 17.15 0.65
CA ASP A 493 -14.82 16.90 2.09
C ASP A 493 -14.96 15.44 2.51
N GLY A 494 -15.16 14.52 1.55
CA GLY A 494 -15.38 13.09 1.80
C GLY A 494 -16.80 12.71 2.18
N SER A 495 -17.72 13.66 2.37
CA SER A 495 -19.12 13.35 2.67
C SER A 495 -19.82 12.65 1.50
N VAL A 496 -20.56 11.58 1.79
CA VAL A 496 -21.25 10.77 0.77
C VAL A 496 -22.56 11.46 0.38
N ARG A 497 -22.77 11.63 -0.93
CA ARG A 497 -24.02 12.22 -1.44
C ARG A 497 -25.22 11.32 -1.17
N GLY A 498 -26.30 11.92 -0.68
CA GLY A 498 -27.53 11.21 -0.29
C GLY A 498 -27.50 10.62 1.13
N PHE A 499 -26.38 10.81 1.87
CA PHE A 499 -26.29 10.41 3.27
C PHE A 499 -25.71 11.56 4.09
N GLU A 500 -26.43 11.96 5.13
CA GLU A 500 -25.86 12.89 6.10
C GLU A 500 -24.97 12.14 7.08
N ARG A 501 -23.88 12.78 7.54
CA ARG A 501 -22.95 12.25 8.57
C ARG A 501 -22.17 10.99 8.19
N LEU A 502 -22.19 10.60 6.92
CA LEU A 502 -21.36 9.53 6.37
C LEU A 502 -20.20 10.11 5.58
N ILE A 503 -18.98 9.69 5.92
CA ILE A 503 -17.74 10.16 5.32
C ILE A 503 -16.94 8.94 4.81
N VAL A 504 -16.26 9.09 3.67
CA VAL A 504 -15.30 8.13 3.14
C VAL A 504 -13.92 8.77 3.14
N ALA A 505 -12.98 8.21 3.90
CA ALA A 505 -11.64 8.77 4.09
C ALA A 505 -10.51 7.92 3.49
N ASP A 506 -10.84 6.85 2.77
CA ASP A 506 -9.86 5.92 2.15
C ASP A 506 -9.87 5.97 0.61
N GLY A 507 -9.20 4.99 0.00
CA GLY A 507 -9.05 4.90 -1.46
C GLY A 507 -10.37 4.76 -2.23
N ALA A 508 -11.46 4.33 -1.61
CA ALA A 508 -12.77 4.30 -2.27
C ALA A 508 -13.16 5.68 -2.82
N ALA A 509 -12.75 6.75 -2.12
CA ALA A 509 -13.05 8.13 -2.47
C ALA A 509 -12.13 8.74 -3.57
N PHE A 510 -11.11 8.04 -4.04
CA PHE A 510 -10.21 8.58 -5.05
C PHE A 510 -10.88 8.68 -6.43
N SER A 511 -10.66 9.80 -7.11
CA SER A 511 -11.24 10.11 -8.42
C SER A 511 -10.43 9.55 -9.59
N SER A 512 -9.11 9.35 -9.39
CA SER A 512 -8.16 8.68 -10.29
C SER A 512 -7.15 7.91 -9.46
N LEU A 513 -6.39 7.01 -10.09
CA LEU A 513 -5.33 6.25 -9.44
C LEU A 513 -3.99 6.54 -10.12
N PRO A 514 -3.21 7.52 -9.61
CA PRO A 514 -1.88 7.82 -10.12
C PRO A 514 -0.95 6.61 -10.02
N ALA A 515 0.10 6.58 -10.85
CA ALA A 515 1.08 5.48 -10.85
C ALA A 515 1.90 5.38 -9.55
N LYS A 516 1.92 6.42 -8.74
CA LYS A 516 2.69 6.52 -7.49
C LYS A 516 2.09 5.66 -6.37
N ASN A 517 2.91 5.33 -5.37
CA ASN A 517 2.42 4.72 -4.14
C ASN A 517 1.45 5.67 -3.45
N ILE A 518 0.22 5.23 -3.26
CA ILE A 518 -0.89 6.10 -2.80
C ILE A 518 -0.98 6.26 -1.28
N THR A 519 -0.27 5.45 -0.50
CA THR A 519 -0.43 5.42 0.96
C THR A 519 -0.18 6.78 1.63
N PHE A 520 0.85 7.52 1.19
CA PHE A 520 1.13 8.86 1.71
C PHE A 520 -0.01 9.83 1.39
N THR A 521 -0.56 9.76 0.18
CA THR A 521 -1.71 10.58 -0.22
C THR A 521 -3.00 10.17 0.51
N LEU A 522 -3.21 8.87 0.75
CA LEU A 522 -4.34 8.41 1.56
C LEU A 522 -4.30 9.02 2.97
N MET A 523 -3.14 9.03 3.62
CA MET A 523 -2.96 9.66 4.92
C MET A 523 -3.20 11.17 4.87
N ALA A 524 -2.60 11.87 3.89
CA ALA A 524 -2.75 13.32 3.74
C ALA A 524 -4.21 13.71 3.43
N ASN A 525 -4.89 12.97 2.55
CA ASN A 525 -6.29 13.22 2.24
C ASN A 525 -7.21 12.92 3.45
N ALA A 526 -6.93 11.90 4.24
CA ALA A 526 -7.67 11.63 5.47
C ALA A 526 -7.53 12.77 6.49
N VAL A 527 -6.34 13.36 6.61
CA VAL A 527 -6.11 14.58 7.43
C VAL A 527 -6.90 15.77 6.87
N ARG A 528 -6.89 15.97 5.53
CA ARG A 528 -7.65 17.03 4.86
C ARG A 528 -9.15 16.89 5.11
N ILE A 529 -9.70 15.69 4.95
CA ILE A 529 -11.11 15.38 5.21
C ILE A 529 -11.45 15.63 6.69
N ALA A 530 -10.59 15.20 7.62
CA ALA A 530 -10.79 15.45 9.05
C ALA A 530 -10.85 16.95 9.39
N HIS A 531 -10.04 17.79 8.75
CA HIS A 531 -10.11 19.24 8.91
C HIS A 531 -11.37 19.85 8.29
N ALA A 532 -11.87 19.29 7.20
CA ALA A 532 -13.10 19.77 6.54
C ALA A 532 -14.39 19.28 7.22
N SER A 533 -14.34 18.20 8.00
CA SER A 533 -15.50 17.65 8.73
C SER A 533 -15.80 18.49 9.98
N GLN A 534 -16.58 19.55 9.81
CA GLN A 534 -17.10 20.40 10.89
C GLN A 534 -18.47 19.92 11.35
#